data_2501aa0c73e68b3265c9cd49f5dbdd2d
#
_entry.id   2501aa0c73e68b3265c9cd49f5dbdd2d
#
_cell.length_a   1.000
_cell.length_b   1.000
_cell.length_c   1.000
_cell.angle_alpha   90.00
_cell.angle_beta   90.00
_cell.angle_gamma   90.00
#
_symmetry.space_group_name_H-M   'P 1'
#
loop_
_entity.id
_entity.type
_entity.pdbx_description
1 polymer ?
#
loop_
_entity_poly.entity_id
_entity_poly.type
_entity_poly.pdbx_seq_one_letter_code
_entity_poly.pdbx_strand_id
1 'polypeptide(L)'
;VISLPGIPLGFLCSFAVPWVSWQSSLLGILAGGGSLLAIALGYELLTKREGMGLGDVKLLAMLGAFLGVGAVFPIIFIGSVLGSLVGIPLMLLTRADRRLALPFGPFLAAGTLIYGYFIDFWDPLMRWYGAALIEIFRGILT
;
A
#
# COMPACT_ATOMS: atom_id res chain seq x y z
N VAL A 1 13.66 0.34 -10.77
CA VAL A 1 13.69 -0.24 -12.13
C VAL A 1 12.81 -1.49 -12.21
N ILE A 2 12.85 -2.40 -11.23
CA ILE A 2 12.09 -3.67 -11.23
C ILE A 2 10.57 -3.46 -11.07
N SER A 3 10.15 -2.45 -10.32
CA SER A 3 8.73 -2.19 -10.03
C SER A 3 7.93 -1.75 -11.27
N LEU A 4 8.57 -1.06 -12.21
CA LEU A 4 7.91 -0.58 -13.43
C LEU A 4 7.43 -1.72 -14.34
N PRO A 5 8.28 -2.71 -14.72
CA PRO A 5 7.82 -3.87 -15.46
C PRO A 5 6.95 -4.82 -14.61
N GLY A 6 7.07 -4.77 -13.28
CA GLY A 6 6.25 -5.56 -12.36
C GLY A 6 4.76 -5.18 -12.37
N ILE A 7 4.43 -3.90 -12.59
CA ILE A 7 3.02 -3.46 -12.65
C ILE A 7 2.26 -4.12 -13.80
N PRO A 8 2.71 -4.03 -15.08
CA PRO A 8 2.01 -4.68 -16.18
C PRO A 8 2.04 -6.21 -16.06
N LEU A 9 3.12 -6.80 -15.55
CA LEU A 9 3.18 -8.23 -15.30
C LEU A 9 2.14 -8.67 -14.25
N GLY A 10 2.02 -7.95 -13.14
CA GLY A 10 1.00 -8.22 -12.12
C GLY A 10 -0.42 -8.12 -12.68
N PHE A 11 -0.67 -7.10 -13.49
CA PHE A 11 -1.95 -6.94 -14.16
C PHE A 11 -2.24 -8.08 -15.14
N LEU A 12 -1.27 -8.49 -15.95
CA LEU A 12 -1.42 -9.65 -16.85
C LEU A 12 -1.62 -10.95 -16.08
N CYS A 13 -0.92 -11.15 -14.98
CA CYS A 13 -1.09 -12.33 -14.13
C CYS A 13 -2.50 -12.40 -13.53
N SER A 14 -3.20 -11.27 -13.32
CA SER A 14 -4.57 -11.28 -12.81
C SER A 14 -5.57 -11.97 -13.73
N PHE A 15 -5.28 -12.08 -15.01
CA PHE A 15 -6.11 -12.87 -15.95
C PHE A 15 -5.90 -14.38 -15.81
N ALA A 16 -4.73 -14.80 -15.31
CA ALA A 16 -4.38 -16.22 -15.14
C ALA A 16 -4.66 -16.72 -13.72
N VAL A 17 -4.84 -15.82 -12.76
CA VAL A 17 -4.95 -16.14 -11.34
C VAL A 17 -6.39 -15.96 -10.87
N PRO A 18 -7.06 -17.05 -10.43
CA PRO A 18 -8.50 -17.04 -10.15
C PRO A 18 -8.91 -16.24 -8.91
N TRP A 19 -7.98 -15.94 -7.98
CA TRP A 19 -8.30 -15.21 -6.75
C TRP A 19 -8.20 -13.69 -6.87
N VAL A 20 -7.66 -13.16 -7.97
CA VAL A 20 -7.59 -11.71 -8.21
C VAL A 20 -8.27 -11.40 -9.54
N SER A 21 -9.43 -10.71 -9.49
CA SER A 21 -10.08 -10.24 -10.71
C SER A 21 -9.29 -9.10 -11.33
N TRP A 22 -9.33 -8.97 -12.67
CA TRP A 22 -8.68 -7.87 -13.38
C TRP A 22 -9.13 -6.49 -12.89
N GLN A 23 -10.39 -6.34 -12.47
CA GLN A 23 -10.93 -5.13 -11.86
C GLN A 23 -10.27 -4.83 -10.50
N SER A 24 -10.10 -5.85 -9.66
CA SER A 24 -9.42 -5.72 -8.37
C SER A 24 -7.94 -5.40 -8.53
N SER A 25 -7.28 -5.96 -9.55
CA SER A 25 -5.91 -5.62 -9.90
C SER A 25 -5.77 -4.16 -10.35
N LEU A 26 -6.64 -3.70 -11.23
CA LEU A 26 -6.64 -2.31 -11.70
C LEU A 26 -6.91 -1.33 -10.55
N LEU A 27 -7.92 -1.62 -9.73
CA LEU A 27 -8.21 -0.83 -8.53
C LEU A 27 -7.07 -0.89 -7.51
N GLY A 28 -6.37 -2.01 -7.41
CA GLY A 28 -5.19 -2.19 -6.57
C GLY A 28 -4.02 -1.29 -7.02
N ILE A 29 -3.77 -1.19 -8.32
CA ILE A 29 -2.76 -0.28 -8.88
C ILE A 29 -3.13 1.18 -8.56
N LEU A 30 -4.39 1.55 -8.82
CA LEU A 30 -4.86 2.92 -8.58
C LEU A 30 -4.88 3.26 -7.10
N ALA A 31 -5.37 2.37 -6.25
CA ALA A 31 -5.41 2.58 -4.81
C ALA A 31 -4.00 2.57 -4.20
N GLY A 32 -3.16 1.59 -4.56
CA GLY A 32 -1.81 1.47 -4.05
C GLY A 32 -0.90 2.60 -4.51
N GLY A 33 -0.80 2.78 -5.82
CA GLY A 33 0.01 3.85 -6.40
C GLY A 33 -0.57 5.24 -6.10
N GLY A 34 -1.89 5.40 -6.25
CA GLY A 34 -2.58 6.68 -6.07
C GLY A 34 -2.56 7.18 -4.63
N SER A 35 -2.73 6.31 -3.63
CA SER A 35 -2.73 6.71 -2.21
C SER A 35 -1.37 7.25 -1.78
N LEU A 36 -0.28 6.53 -2.06
CA LEU A 36 1.06 6.99 -1.74
C LEU A 36 1.47 8.19 -2.58
N LEU A 37 1.08 8.23 -3.87
CA LEU A 37 1.35 9.38 -4.72
C LEU A 37 0.63 10.64 -4.20
N ALA A 38 -0.63 10.52 -3.78
CA ALA A 38 -1.38 11.63 -3.19
C ALA A 38 -0.73 12.13 -1.89
N ILE A 39 -0.27 11.22 -1.03
CA ILE A 39 0.46 11.57 0.19
C ILE A 39 1.80 12.24 -0.14
N ALA A 40 2.56 11.69 -1.09
CA ALA A 40 3.84 12.24 -1.51
C ALA A 40 3.71 13.65 -2.10
N LEU A 41 2.75 13.85 -3.01
CA LEU A 41 2.47 15.17 -3.61
C LEU A 41 1.94 16.16 -2.57
N GLY A 42 1.04 15.72 -1.67
CA GLY A 42 0.55 16.57 -0.58
C GLY A 42 1.69 17.02 0.33
N TYR A 43 2.59 16.13 0.70
CA TYR A 43 3.77 16.48 1.50
C TYR A 43 4.71 17.45 0.76
N GLU A 44 4.99 17.18 -0.52
CA GLU A 44 5.84 18.04 -1.36
C GLU A 44 5.27 19.44 -1.52
N LEU A 45 3.95 19.55 -1.74
CA LEU A 45 3.25 20.84 -1.84
C LEU A 45 3.31 21.65 -0.54
N LEU A 46 3.19 20.97 0.62
CA LEU A 46 3.21 21.62 1.93
C LEU A 46 4.62 21.99 2.37
N THR A 47 5.62 21.15 2.11
CA THR A 47 6.98 21.32 2.62
C THR A 47 7.96 21.84 1.57
N LYS A 48 7.58 21.85 0.29
CA LYS A 48 8.45 22.13 -0.86
C LYS A 48 9.73 21.28 -0.89
N ARG A 49 9.64 20.05 -0.39
CA ARG A 49 10.74 19.07 -0.30
C ARG A 49 10.22 17.70 -0.72
N GLU A 50 11.06 16.94 -1.42
CA GLU A 50 10.78 15.54 -1.71
C GLU A 50 10.73 14.75 -0.40
N GLY A 51 9.54 14.28 -0.02
CA GLY A 51 9.34 13.58 1.24
C GLY A 51 9.35 12.06 1.13
N MET A 52 8.96 11.53 -0.03
CA MET A 52 8.83 10.09 -0.25
C MET A 52 9.39 9.72 -1.62
N GLY A 53 10.14 8.61 -1.68
CA GLY A 53 10.67 8.08 -2.94
C GLY A 53 9.56 7.58 -3.86
N LEU A 54 9.56 8.02 -5.12
CA LEU A 54 8.66 7.49 -6.15
C LEU A 54 8.81 5.96 -6.33
N GLY A 55 9.90 5.38 -5.82
CA GLY A 55 10.13 3.94 -5.78
C GLY A 55 9.09 3.21 -4.94
N ASP A 56 8.75 3.74 -3.77
CA ASP A 56 7.76 3.13 -2.85
C ASP A 56 6.35 3.19 -3.44
N VAL A 57 6.00 4.28 -4.13
CA VAL A 57 4.74 4.43 -4.87
C VAL A 57 4.62 3.35 -5.95
N LYS A 58 5.67 3.13 -6.73
CA LYS A 58 5.71 2.10 -7.77
C LYS A 58 5.68 0.70 -7.20
N LEU A 59 6.36 0.48 -6.07
CA LEU A 59 6.35 -0.81 -5.38
C LEU A 59 4.94 -1.15 -4.89
N LEU A 60 4.25 -0.22 -4.25
CA LEU A 60 2.89 -0.46 -3.76
C LEU A 60 1.88 -0.62 -4.90
N ALA A 61 2.05 0.12 -6.01
CA ALA A 61 1.25 -0.08 -7.20
C ALA A 61 1.43 -1.50 -7.79
N MET A 62 2.67 -1.98 -7.82
CA MET A 62 2.98 -3.36 -8.23
C MET A 62 2.33 -4.39 -7.27
N LEU A 63 2.46 -4.21 -5.97
CA LEU A 63 1.84 -5.09 -4.98
C LEU A 63 0.31 -5.10 -5.11
N GLY A 64 -0.30 -3.94 -5.34
CA GLY A 64 -1.73 -3.81 -5.63
C GLY A 64 -2.15 -4.52 -6.91
N ALA A 65 -1.29 -4.54 -7.94
CA ALA A 65 -1.53 -5.27 -9.18
C ALA A 65 -1.57 -6.79 -8.96
N PHE A 66 -0.67 -7.33 -8.14
CA PHE A 66 -0.57 -8.77 -7.88
C PHE A 66 -1.60 -9.27 -6.86
N LEU A 67 -1.88 -8.51 -5.83
CA LEU A 67 -2.68 -8.93 -4.68
C LEU A 67 -4.10 -8.33 -4.67
N GLY A 68 -4.35 -7.36 -5.54
CA GLY A 68 -5.64 -6.67 -5.62
C GLY A 68 -5.81 -5.56 -4.59
N VAL A 69 -6.91 -4.81 -4.72
CA VAL A 69 -7.21 -3.64 -3.88
C VAL A 69 -7.37 -3.97 -2.40
N GLY A 70 -7.90 -5.14 -2.06
CA GLY A 70 -8.11 -5.57 -0.67
C GLY A 70 -6.81 -5.74 0.13
N ALA A 71 -5.70 -6.04 -0.54
CA ALA A 71 -4.39 -6.19 0.09
C ALA A 71 -3.69 -4.86 0.36
N VAL A 72 -3.99 -3.81 -0.39
CA VAL A 72 -3.30 -2.52 -0.33
C VAL A 72 -3.39 -1.90 1.06
N PHE A 73 -4.59 -1.86 1.64
CA PHE A 73 -4.81 -1.26 2.96
C PHE A 73 -4.05 -1.98 4.08
N PRO A 74 -4.17 -3.32 4.25
CA PRO A 74 -3.39 -4.05 5.24
C PRO A 74 -1.88 -3.89 5.06
N ILE A 75 -1.38 -3.92 3.84
CA ILE A 75 0.05 -3.78 3.54
C ILE A 75 0.56 -2.40 3.97
N ILE A 76 -0.15 -1.32 3.64
CA ILE A 76 0.20 0.03 4.08
C ILE A 76 0.16 0.12 5.60
N PHE A 77 -0.87 -0.41 6.23
CA PHE A 77 -1.05 -0.37 7.67
C PHE A 77 0.09 -1.08 8.40
N ILE A 78 0.38 -2.34 8.03
CA ILE A 78 1.46 -3.13 8.63
C ILE A 78 2.82 -2.48 8.34
N GLY A 79 3.06 -2.04 7.11
CA GLY A 79 4.29 -1.35 6.71
C GLY A 79 4.50 -0.06 7.49
N SER A 80 3.45 0.71 7.74
CA SER A 80 3.51 1.95 8.55
C SER A 80 3.81 1.67 10.01
N VAL A 81 3.19 0.64 10.59
CA VAL A 81 3.46 0.21 11.97
C VAL A 81 4.91 -0.25 12.12
N LEU A 82 5.39 -1.11 11.21
CA LEU A 82 6.78 -1.57 11.23
C LEU A 82 7.77 -0.42 11.00
N GLY A 83 7.48 0.46 10.04
CA GLY A 83 8.29 1.63 9.76
C GLY A 83 8.38 2.59 10.96
N SER A 84 7.27 2.79 11.67
CA SER A 84 7.23 3.60 12.88
C SER A 84 7.97 2.94 14.03
N LEU A 85 7.79 1.63 14.21
CA LEU A 85 8.42 0.85 15.29
C LEU A 85 9.95 0.84 15.18
N VAL A 86 10.49 0.84 13.97
CA VAL A 86 11.92 0.88 13.70
C VAL A 86 12.42 2.33 13.56
N GLY A 87 11.67 3.17 12.86
CA GLY A 87 12.07 4.54 12.54
C GLY A 87 12.13 5.45 13.75
N ILE A 88 11.15 5.37 14.66
CA ILE A 88 11.10 6.23 15.85
C ILE A 88 12.29 5.97 16.77
N PRO A 89 12.60 4.71 17.19
CA PRO A 89 13.77 4.44 18.01
C PRO A 89 15.07 4.83 17.31
N LEU A 90 15.19 4.57 16.01
CA LEU A 90 16.39 4.91 15.27
C LEU A 90 16.64 6.43 15.26
N MET A 91 15.58 7.24 15.05
CA MET A 91 15.68 8.70 15.12
C MET A 91 16.09 9.19 16.53
N LEU A 92 15.55 8.57 17.57
CA LEU A 92 15.87 8.95 18.97
C LEU A 92 17.30 8.58 19.35
N LEU A 93 17.78 7.40 18.90
CA LEU A 93 19.11 6.89 19.24
C LEU A 93 20.23 7.61 18.46
N THR A 94 20.00 7.89 17.19
CA THR A 94 21.05 8.47 16.32
C THR A 94 21.12 10.00 16.41
N ARG A 95 20.17 10.64 17.12
CA ARG A 95 20.01 12.13 17.11
C ARG A 95 20.08 12.70 15.68
N ALA A 96 19.79 11.84 14.70
CA ALA A 96 19.83 12.20 13.31
C ALA A 96 18.78 13.28 13.05
N ASP A 97 19.18 14.30 12.33
CA ASP A 97 18.26 15.29 11.78
C ASP A 97 17.09 14.56 11.14
N ARG A 98 15.88 15.13 11.20
CA ARG A 98 14.64 14.63 10.56
C ARG A 98 14.78 14.36 9.04
N ARG A 99 16.01 14.41 8.54
CA ARG A 99 16.41 14.18 7.16
C ARG A 99 16.77 12.74 6.83
N LEU A 100 16.68 11.81 7.81
CA LEU A 100 16.91 10.40 7.53
C LEU A 100 15.72 9.90 6.70
N ALA A 101 15.87 9.93 5.38
CA ALA A 101 14.93 9.32 4.45
C ALA A 101 15.03 7.79 4.65
N LEU A 102 14.22 7.27 5.57
CA LEU A 102 14.10 5.82 5.74
C LEU A 102 13.44 5.25 4.48
N PRO A 103 14.07 4.31 3.80
CA PRO A 103 13.45 3.63 2.68
C PRO A 103 12.23 2.87 3.20
N PHE A 104 11.04 3.27 2.77
CA PHE A 104 9.78 2.64 3.19
C PHE A 104 9.55 1.28 2.51
N GLY A 105 10.22 1.06 1.36
CA GLY A 105 10.12 -0.17 0.57
C GLY A 105 10.31 -1.47 1.35
N PRO A 106 11.37 -1.64 2.16
CA PRO A 106 11.57 -2.83 2.98
C PRO A 106 10.41 -3.10 3.96
N PHE A 107 9.80 -2.05 4.51
CA PHE A 107 8.66 -2.19 5.41
C PHE A 107 7.38 -2.59 4.68
N LEU A 108 7.18 -2.09 3.45
CA LEU A 108 6.10 -2.54 2.57
C LEU A 108 6.29 -4.01 2.17
N ALA A 109 7.51 -4.42 1.85
CA ALA A 109 7.81 -5.82 1.54
C ALA A 109 7.55 -6.74 2.74
N ALA A 110 7.98 -6.35 3.94
CA ALA A 110 7.68 -7.08 5.17
C ALA A 110 6.16 -7.11 5.45
N GLY A 111 5.46 -6.00 5.27
CA GLY A 111 4.00 -5.91 5.37
C GLY A 111 3.29 -6.86 4.42
N THR A 112 3.81 -7.01 3.19
CA THR A 112 3.29 -7.94 2.18
C THR A 112 3.47 -9.40 2.60
N LEU A 113 4.62 -9.76 3.15
CA LEU A 113 4.87 -11.10 3.66
C LEU A 113 3.96 -11.43 4.84
N ILE A 114 3.81 -10.50 5.77
CA ILE A 114 2.91 -10.65 6.92
C ILE A 114 1.46 -10.76 6.45
N TYR A 115 1.02 -9.91 5.52
CA TYR A 115 -0.31 -10.01 4.94
C TYR A 115 -0.54 -11.37 4.30
N GLY A 116 0.40 -11.86 3.48
CA GLY A 116 0.29 -13.16 2.82
C GLY A 116 0.22 -14.33 3.80
N TYR A 117 0.93 -14.24 4.94
CA TYR A 117 0.89 -15.28 5.97
C TYR A 117 -0.43 -15.27 6.77
N PHE A 118 -1.00 -14.07 7.00
CA PHE A 118 -2.23 -13.88 7.76
C PHE A 118 -3.45 -13.57 6.86
N ILE A 119 -3.43 -13.98 5.59
CA ILE A 119 -4.48 -13.66 4.62
C ILE A 119 -5.86 -14.13 5.08
N ASP A 120 -5.93 -15.31 5.73
CA ASP A 120 -7.17 -15.87 6.25
C ASP A 120 -7.79 -15.01 7.36
N PHE A 121 -6.98 -14.22 8.06
CA PHE A 121 -7.44 -13.28 9.07
C PHE A 121 -7.92 -11.96 8.44
N TRP A 122 -7.21 -11.47 7.42
CA TRP A 122 -7.50 -10.17 6.79
C TRP A 122 -8.69 -10.21 5.84
N ASP A 123 -8.87 -11.31 5.11
CA ASP A 123 -9.95 -11.46 4.13
C ASP A 123 -11.36 -11.26 4.73
N PRO A 124 -11.74 -11.92 5.84
CA PRO A 124 -13.05 -11.72 6.44
C PRO A 124 -13.21 -10.29 6.98
N LEU A 125 -12.15 -9.70 7.52
CA LEU A 125 -12.16 -8.33 8.02
C LEU A 125 -12.42 -7.33 6.88
N MET A 126 -11.73 -7.49 5.75
CA MET A 126 -11.91 -6.62 4.58
C MET A 126 -13.30 -6.77 3.94
N ARG A 127 -13.84 -7.98 3.89
CA ARG A 127 -15.22 -8.21 3.42
C ARG A 127 -16.25 -7.55 4.34
N TRP A 128 -16.05 -7.63 5.64
CA TRP A 128 -16.92 -6.98 6.60
C TRP A 128 -16.90 -5.44 6.45
N TYR A 129 -15.71 -4.84 6.32
CA TYR A 129 -15.57 -3.41 6.05
C TYR A 129 -16.21 -3.00 4.72
N GLY A 130 -15.99 -3.78 3.66
CA GLY A 130 -16.58 -3.53 2.35
C GLY A 130 -18.10 -3.57 2.38
N ALA A 131 -18.69 -4.54 3.07
CA ALA A 131 -20.13 -4.65 3.25
C ALA A 131 -20.70 -3.46 4.05
N ALA A 132 -20.05 -3.09 5.16
CA ALA A 132 -20.46 -1.96 5.98
C ALA A 132 -20.42 -0.63 5.21
N LEU A 133 -19.38 -0.41 4.40
CA LEU A 133 -19.28 0.77 3.55
C LEU A 133 -20.41 0.84 2.51
N ILE A 134 -20.71 -0.29 1.85
CA ILE A 134 -21.79 -0.37 0.86
C ILE A 134 -23.14 -0.06 1.51
N GLU A 135 -23.41 -0.57 2.73
CA GLU A 135 -24.64 -0.27 3.45
C GLU A 135 -24.76 1.20 3.85
N ILE A 136 -23.65 1.81 4.31
CA ILE A 136 -23.60 3.24 4.63
C ILE A 136 -23.90 4.08 3.38
N PHE A 137 -23.24 3.78 2.25
CA PHE A 137 -23.48 4.48 0.99
C PHE A 137 -24.93 4.30 0.49
N ARG A 138 -25.49 3.10 0.62
CA ARG A 138 -26.89 2.82 0.27
C ARG A 138 -27.85 3.62 1.14
N GLY A 139 -27.58 3.74 2.45
CA GLY A 139 -28.41 4.53 3.38
C GLY A 139 -28.32 6.04 3.16
N ILE A 140 -27.23 6.54 2.54
CA ILE A 140 -27.10 7.97 2.20
C ILE A 140 -27.83 8.31 0.88
N LEU A 141 -27.96 7.33 -0.03
CA LEU A 141 -28.57 7.51 -1.35
C LEU A 141 -30.08 7.24 -1.37
N THR A 142 -30.66 6.68 -0.32
CA THR A 142 -32.10 6.48 -0.12
C THR A 142 -32.66 7.47 0.90
#